data_53ff61fe71b9766f4e44f7e38f9a05f5
#
_entry.id   53ff61fe71b9766f4e44f7e38f9a05f5
#
_cell.length_a   1.000
_cell.length_b   1.000
_cell.length_c   1.000
_cell.angle_alpha   90.00
_cell.angle_beta   90.00
_cell.angle_gamma   90.00
#
_symmetry.space_group_name_H-M   'P 1'
#
loop_
_entity.id
_entity.type
_entity.pdbx_description
1 polymer ?
#
loop_
_entity_poly.entity_id
_entity_poly.type
_entity_poly.pdbx_seq_one_letter_code
_entity_poly.pdbx_strand_id
1 'polypeptide(L)'
;MTEPDDVGLVRAYAQSETVHHVRRSGAPTDVAPIAISVVRNERARLPEFLDHHRRLGDAHILFVENGSDDGTREFLAEQPDVSLWSTPQSYKLSRFGMDWLTALQARYAHGHWCLTLDADEIFIYPHHDTRPLPALTEWLDREG
;
A
#
# COMPACT_ATOMS: atom_id res chain seq x y z
N MET A 1 -28.30 -1.54 14.14
CA MET A 1 -27.63 -0.53 13.32
C MET A 1 -26.40 -1.19 12.73
N THR A 2 -26.48 -1.56 11.45
CA THR A 2 -25.31 -2.03 10.72
C THR A 2 -24.39 -0.83 10.55
N GLU A 3 -23.20 -0.91 11.11
CA GLU A 3 -22.20 0.12 10.88
C GLU A 3 -21.92 0.23 9.37
N PRO A 4 -21.84 1.44 8.81
CA PRO A 4 -21.62 1.61 7.36
C PRO A 4 -20.34 0.91 6.86
N ASP A 5 -19.44 0.57 7.76
CA ASP A 5 -18.15 -0.06 7.48
C ASP A 5 -18.26 -1.54 7.09
N ASP A 6 -19.29 -2.25 7.58
CA ASP A 6 -19.45 -3.68 7.31
C ASP A 6 -19.75 -3.99 5.84
N VAL A 7 -20.61 -3.20 5.20
CA VAL A 7 -20.97 -3.41 3.79
C VAL A 7 -19.79 -3.13 2.86
N GLY A 8 -19.03 -2.09 3.16
CA GLY A 8 -17.82 -1.74 2.42
C GLY A 8 -16.74 -2.82 2.55
N LEU A 9 -16.58 -3.36 3.75
CA LEU A 9 -15.58 -4.40 4.01
C LEU A 9 -15.95 -5.73 3.35
N VAL A 10 -17.23 -6.15 3.41
CA VAL A 10 -17.72 -7.35 2.72
C VAL A 10 -17.50 -7.23 1.21
N ARG A 11 -17.81 -6.08 0.62
CA ARG A 11 -17.53 -5.82 -0.79
C ARG A 11 -16.04 -5.87 -1.12
N ALA A 12 -15.22 -5.25 -0.28
CA ALA A 12 -13.77 -5.27 -0.44
C ALA A 12 -13.21 -6.69 -0.41
N TYR A 13 -13.67 -7.53 0.51
CA TYR A 13 -13.27 -8.94 0.57
C TYR A 13 -13.72 -9.72 -0.66
N ALA A 14 -14.95 -9.52 -1.14
CA ALA A 14 -15.42 -10.16 -2.36
C ALA A 14 -14.57 -9.79 -3.58
N GLN A 15 -14.17 -8.52 -3.70
CA GLN A 15 -13.26 -8.07 -4.75
C GLN A 15 -11.83 -8.58 -4.55
N SER A 16 -11.38 -8.76 -3.32
CA SER A 16 -10.03 -9.25 -3.03
C SER A 16 -9.79 -10.71 -3.44
N GLU A 17 -10.84 -11.51 -3.59
CA GLU A 17 -10.73 -12.88 -4.12
C GLU A 17 -10.17 -12.93 -5.55
N THR A 18 -10.27 -11.82 -6.28
CA THR A 18 -9.71 -11.66 -7.63
C THR A 18 -8.24 -11.25 -7.63
N VAL A 19 -7.68 -10.95 -6.46
CA VAL A 19 -6.31 -10.47 -6.29
C VAL A 19 -5.40 -11.63 -5.91
N HIS A 20 -4.49 -11.98 -6.79
CA HIS A 20 -3.58 -13.10 -6.62
C HIS A 20 -2.26 -12.67 -5.99
N HIS A 21 -1.90 -13.33 -4.92
CA HIS A 21 -0.63 -13.12 -4.25
C HIS A 21 0.53 -13.57 -5.14
N VAL A 22 1.45 -12.67 -5.44
CA VAL A 22 2.65 -12.93 -6.25
C VAL A 22 3.87 -13.13 -5.35
N ARG A 23 4.05 -12.27 -4.36
CA ARG A 23 5.17 -12.31 -3.45
C ARG A 23 4.82 -11.71 -2.11
N ARG A 24 5.30 -12.32 -1.04
CA ARG A 24 5.25 -11.76 0.32
C ARG A 24 6.67 -11.57 0.83
N SER A 25 7.04 -10.35 1.18
CA SER A 25 8.21 -10.10 2.00
C SER A 25 7.86 -10.31 3.49
N GLY A 26 8.85 -10.31 4.37
CA GLY A 26 8.65 -10.59 5.80
C GLY A 26 7.51 -9.82 6.48
N ALA A 27 7.23 -10.13 7.73
CA ALA A 27 6.22 -9.39 8.50
C ALA A 27 6.69 -7.95 8.76
N PRO A 28 5.80 -6.94 8.71
CA PRO A 28 6.14 -5.59 9.11
C PRO A 28 6.56 -5.57 10.59
N THR A 29 7.49 -4.71 10.93
CA THR A 29 7.84 -4.47 12.33
C THR A 29 6.71 -3.72 13.03
N ASP A 30 6.50 -3.98 14.33
CA ASP A 30 5.35 -3.49 15.10
C ASP A 30 5.21 -1.96 15.20
N VAL A 31 6.20 -1.20 14.77
CA VAL A 31 6.24 0.26 14.97
C VAL A 31 6.30 1.07 13.68
N ALA A 32 6.61 0.49 12.54
CA ALA A 32 6.79 1.27 11.32
C ALA A 32 5.51 1.31 10.47
N PRO A 33 5.20 2.45 9.84
CA PRO A 33 4.07 2.58 8.94
C PRO A 33 4.17 1.65 7.73
N ILE A 34 3.01 1.27 7.23
CA ILE A 34 2.88 0.45 6.02
C ILE A 34 2.38 1.34 4.89
N ALA A 35 3.09 1.37 3.77
CA ALA A 35 2.61 2.01 2.56
C ALA A 35 1.86 1.02 1.68
N ILE A 36 0.75 1.45 1.09
CA ILE A 36 -0.07 0.64 0.18
C ILE A 36 -0.40 1.45 -1.07
N SER A 37 -0.20 0.85 -2.24
CA SER A 37 -0.49 1.48 -3.52
C SER A 37 -1.08 0.49 -4.53
N VAL A 38 -1.98 0.98 -5.39
CA VAL A 38 -2.42 0.29 -6.59
C VAL A 38 -1.70 0.89 -7.78
N VAL A 39 -1.09 0.05 -8.62
CA VAL A 39 -0.28 0.51 -9.74
C VAL A 39 -0.66 -0.19 -11.04
N ARG A 40 -0.53 0.54 -12.13
CA ARG A 40 -0.59 0.03 -13.49
C ARG A 40 0.32 0.85 -14.38
N ASN A 41 1.27 0.19 -15.05
CA ASN A 41 2.22 0.83 -15.96
C ASN A 41 2.98 2.02 -15.32
N GLU A 42 3.54 1.80 -14.15
CA GLU A 42 4.31 2.79 -13.38
C GLU A 42 5.81 2.48 -13.30
N ARG A 43 6.32 1.62 -14.19
CA ARG A 43 7.72 1.15 -14.17
C ARG A 43 8.74 2.31 -14.08
N ALA A 44 8.49 3.40 -14.80
CA ALA A 44 9.40 4.54 -14.82
C ALA A 44 9.45 5.32 -13.49
N ARG A 45 8.35 5.35 -12.73
CA ARG A 45 8.24 6.12 -11.48
C ARG A 45 8.60 5.32 -10.24
N LEU A 46 8.45 4.02 -10.29
CA LEU A 46 8.63 3.15 -9.12
C LEU A 46 10.00 3.21 -8.46
N PRO A 47 11.13 3.34 -9.18
CA PRO A 47 12.43 3.49 -8.53
C PRO A 47 12.49 4.69 -7.59
N GLU A 48 12.01 5.85 -8.03
CA GLU A 48 11.97 7.06 -7.20
C GLU A 48 10.97 6.93 -6.05
N PHE A 49 9.79 6.38 -6.31
CA PHE A 49 8.78 6.12 -5.30
C PHE A 49 9.32 5.22 -4.18
N LEU A 50 9.95 4.11 -4.52
CA LEU A 50 10.53 3.20 -3.54
C LEU A 50 11.68 3.84 -2.75
N ASP A 51 12.56 4.56 -3.43
CA ASP A 51 13.65 5.28 -2.77
C ASP A 51 13.13 6.30 -1.76
N HIS A 52 12.10 7.05 -2.10
CA HIS A 52 11.50 8.03 -1.22
C HIS A 52 10.90 7.36 0.03
N HIS A 53 10.10 6.32 -0.15
CA HIS A 53 9.49 5.59 0.96
C HIS A 53 10.52 4.90 1.87
N ARG A 54 11.57 4.34 1.30
CA ARG A 54 12.68 3.77 2.07
C ARG A 54 13.40 4.81 2.91
N ARG A 55 13.60 6.02 2.37
CA ARG A 55 14.17 7.15 3.14
C ARG A 55 13.24 7.65 4.24
N LEU A 56 11.93 7.62 4.02
CA LEU A 56 10.95 7.96 5.05
C LEU A 56 10.89 6.93 6.19
N GLY A 57 11.37 5.71 5.97
CA GLY A 57 11.37 4.66 6.97
C GLY A 57 10.10 3.82 7.01
N ASP A 58 9.40 3.68 5.88
CA ASP A 58 8.33 2.70 5.75
C ASP A 58 8.88 1.29 5.95
N ALA A 59 8.27 0.52 6.84
CA ALA A 59 8.74 -0.83 7.15
C ALA A 59 8.42 -1.81 6.03
N HIS A 60 7.36 -1.55 5.30
CA HIS A 60 6.81 -2.50 4.36
C HIS A 60 5.97 -1.78 3.32
N ILE A 61 6.07 -2.21 2.08
CA ILE A 61 5.33 -1.62 0.98
C ILE A 61 4.49 -2.69 0.31
N LEU A 62 3.19 -2.47 0.26
CA LEU A 62 2.23 -3.38 -0.34
C LEU A 62 1.76 -2.81 -1.68
N PHE A 63 1.83 -3.59 -2.73
CA PHE A 63 1.33 -3.18 -4.05
C PHE A 63 0.26 -4.13 -4.57
N VAL A 64 -0.77 -3.57 -5.17
CA VAL A 64 -1.66 -4.28 -6.09
C VAL A 64 -1.33 -3.83 -7.50
N GLU A 65 -0.85 -4.74 -8.32
CA GLU A 65 -0.53 -4.52 -9.72
C GLU A 65 -1.73 -4.92 -10.59
N ASN A 66 -2.20 -4.00 -11.41
CA ASN A 66 -3.44 -4.18 -12.18
C ASN A 66 -3.18 -4.37 -13.68
N GLY A 67 -2.55 -5.46 -14.03
CA GLY A 67 -2.37 -5.87 -15.43
C GLY A 67 -1.42 -4.98 -16.24
N SER A 68 -0.26 -4.65 -15.68
CA SER A 68 0.78 -3.87 -16.36
C SER A 68 1.47 -4.67 -17.45
N ASP A 69 1.91 -3.99 -18.50
CA ASP A 69 2.66 -4.55 -19.64
C ASP A 69 4.00 -3.85 -19.89
N ASP A 70 4.45 -2.97 -18.98
CA ASP A 70 5.68 -2.19 -19.08
C ASP A 70 6.85 -2.69 -18.21
N GLY A 71 6.70 -3.86 -17.58
CA GLY A 71 7.69 -4.40 -16.63
C GLY A 71 7.47 -3.99 -15.18
N THR A 72 6.39 -3.30 -14.84
CA THR A 72 6.03 -2.91 -13.46
C THR A 72 5.99 -4.12 -12.53
N ARG A 73 5.29 -5.18 -12.91
CA ARG A 73 5.13 -6.40 -12.11
C ARG A 73 6.46 -7.07 -11.81
N GLU A 74 7.27 -7.26 -12.84
CA GLU A 74 8.57 -7.92 -12.76
C GLU A 74 9.53 -7.12 -11.87
N PHE A 75 9.54 -5.79 -12.02
CA PHE A 75 10.34 -4.91 -11.18
C PHE A 75 9.96 -4.99 -9.71
N LEU A 76 8.66 -4.95 -9.39
CA LEU A 76 8.18 -5.03 -8.02
C LEU A 76 8.44 -6.40 -7.39
N ALA A 77 8.34 -7.48 -8.17
CA ALA A 77 8.59 -8.83 -7.69
C ALA A 77 10.05 -9.05 -7.25
N GLU A 78 10.99 -8.27 -7.76
CA GLU A 78 12.42 -8.33 -7.39
C GLU A 78 12.75 -7.55 -6.10
N GLN A 79 11.84 -6.70 -5.61
CA GLN A 79 12.12 -5.84 -4.45
C GLN A 79 11.97 -6.61 -3.13
N PRO A 80 12.98 -6.63 -2.25
CA PRO A 80 12.98 -7.45 -1.03
C PRO A 80 11.98 -6.98 0.04
N ASP A 81 11.62 -5.70 0.05
CA ASP A 81 10.74 -5.05 1.02
C ASP A 81 9.31 -4.84 0.52
N VAL A 82 8.97 -5.43 -0.62
CA VAL A 82 7.67 -5.31 -1.27
C VAL A 82 6.90 -6.62 -1.16
N SER A 83 5.63 -6.53 -0.74
CA SER A 83 4.64 -7.57 -0.96
C SER A 83 3.78 -7.21 -2.15
N LEU A 84 3.59 -8.13 -3.06
CA LEU A 84 2.98 -7.89 -4.35
C LEU A 84 1.78 -8.81 -4.60
N TRP A 85 0.69 -8.20 -4.97
CA TRP A 85 -0.51 -8.86 -5.49
C TRP A 85 -0.77 -8.41 -6.92
N SER A 86 -1.40 -9.26 -7.71
CA SER A 86 -1.78 -8.97 -9.09
C SER A 86 -3.24 -9.29 -9.33
N THR A 87 -3.90 -8.46 -10.11
CA THR A 87 -5.28 -8.69 -10.54
C THR A 87 -5.51 -8.19 -11.95
N PRO A 88 -6.18 -8.99 -12.83
CA PRO A 88 -6.64 -8.54 -14.14
C PRO A 88 -8.01 -7.83 -14.09
N GLN A 89 -8.63 -7.73 -12.93
CA GLN A 89 -9.98 -7.21 -12.77
C GLN A 89 -10.07 -5.71 -13.06
N SER A 90 -11.28 -5.25 -13.32
CA SER A 90 -11.52 -3.85 -13.65
C SER A 90 -11.26 -2.92 -12.47
N TYR A 91 -10.34 -2.00 -12.67
CA TYR A 91 -10.05 -0.91 -11.73
C TYR A 91 -11.31 -0.07 -11.41
N LYS A 92 -12.14 0.21 -12.42
CA LYS A 92 -13.37 0.97 -12.22
C LYS A 92 -14.40 0.22 -11.36
N LEU A 93 -14.57 -1.09 -11.59
CA LEU A 93 -15.50 -1.92 -10.81
C LEU A 93 -15.03 -2.14 -9.36
N SER A 94 -13.75 -2.05 -9.09
CA SER A 94 -13.18 -2.09 -7.73
C SER A 94 -13.22 -0.74 -7.01
N ARG A 95 -14.05 0.19 -7.45
CA ARG A 95 -14.10 1.57 -6.98
C ARG A 95 -12.73 2.26 -7.08
N PHE A 96 -12.11 2.17 -8.25
CA PHE A 96 -10.77 2.72 -8.51
C PHE A 96 -9.68 2.15 -7.59
N GLY A 97 -9.73 0.84 -7.38
CA GLY A 97 -8.78 0.13 -6.54
C GLY A 97 -9.04 0.21 -5.04
N MET A 98 -10.02 0.99 -4.60
CA MET A 98 -10.32 1.17 -3.17
C MET A 98 -10.73 -0.12 -2.47
N ASP A 99 -11.44 -1.02 -3.16
CA ASP A 99 -11.82 -2.31 -2.59
C ASP A 99 -10.60 -3.18 -2.31
N TRP A 100 -9.61 -3.18 -3.20
CA TRP A 100 -8.36 -3.92 -3.00
C TRP A 100 -7.52 -3.34 -1.87
N LEU A 101 -7.40 -2.01 -1.82
CA LEU A 101 -6.69 -1.32 -0.74
C LEU A 101 -7.33 -1.60 0.63
N THR A 102 -8.65 -1.50 0.72
CA THR A 102 -9.40 -1.76 1.96
C THR A 102 -9.20 -3.20 2.44
N ALA A 103 -9.24 -4.18 1.53
CA ALA A 103 -9.00 -5.58 1.88
C ALA A 103 -7.58 -5.82 2.38
N LEU A 104 -6.57 -5.23 1.75
CA LEU A 104 -5.18 -5.35 2.20
C LEU A 104 -4.95 -4.64 3.54
N GLN A 105 -5.53 -3.47 3.73
CA GLN A 105 -5.47 -2.75 5.02
C GLN A 105 -6.05 -3.59 6.16
N ALA A 106 -7.22 -4.16 5.96
CA ALA A 106 -7.88 -4.98 6.96
C ALA A 106 -7.09 -6.25 7.30
N ARG A 107 -6.43 -6.87 6.33
CA ARG A 107 -5.70 -8.12 6.51
C ARG A 107 -4.29 -7.94 7.07
N TYR A 108 -3.58 -6.89 6.63
CA TYR A 108 -2.13 -6.77 6.86
C TYR A 108 -1.73 -5.50 7.60
N ALA A 109 -2.55 -4.45 7.57
CA ALA A 109 -2.24 -3.17 8.20
C ALA A 109 -3.06 -2.88 9.47
N HIS A 110 -3.91 -3.81 9.90
CA HIS A 110 -4.69 -3.63 11.12
C HIS A 110 -3.75 -3.42 12.32
N GLY A 111 -3.99 -2.35 13.08
CA GLY A 111 -3.13 -1.98 14.21
C GLY A 111 -1.85 -1.22 13.82
N HIS A 112 -1.66 -0.89 12.55
CA HIS A 112 -0.54 -0.10 12.06
C HIS A 112 -1.01 1.22 11.44
N TRP A 113 -0.16 2.23 11.50
CA TRP A 113 -0.32 3.39 10.65
C TRP A 113 -0.14 2.98 9.19
N CYS A 114 -1.08 3.41 8.35
CA CYS A 114 -1.09 3.04 6.94
C CYS A 114 -1.10 4.29 6.07
N LEU A 115 -0.16 4.36 5.14
CA LEU A 115 -0.06 5.42 4.15
C LEU A 115 -0.54 4.89 2.80
N THR A 116 -1.66 5.40 2.32
CA THR A 116 -2.22 5.05 1.01
C THR A 116 -2.00 6.20 0.05
N LEU A 117 -1.35 5.92 -1.07
CA LEU A 117 -1.06 6.92 -2.09
C LEU A 117 -0.83 6.28 -3.46
N ASP A 118 -0.93 7.10 -4.51
CA ASP A 118 -0.60 6.69 -5.87
C ASP A 118 0.92 6.78 -6.12
N ALA A 119 1.41 6.05 -7.11
CA ALA A 119 2.85 5.99 -7.42
C ALA A 119 3.45 7.29 -7.94
N ASP A 120 2.62 8.23 -8.36
CA ASP A 120 3.01 9.58 -8.79
C ASP A 120 2.89 10.63 -7.67
N GLU A 121 2.51 10.21 -6.47
CA GLU A 121 2.40 11.05 -5.29
C GLU A 121 3.64 10.91 -4.39
N ILE A 122 4.09 12.01 -3.83
CA ILE A 122 5.18 12.06 -2.85
C ILE A 122 4.64 12.66 -1.56
N PHE A 123 4.67 11.86 -0.50
CA PHE A 123 4.25 12.31 0.81
C PHE A 123 5.32 13.16 1.48
N ILE A 124 4.98 14.40 1.80
CA ILE A 124 5.85 15.36 2.46
C ILE A 124 5.14 15.88 3.72
N TYR A 125 5.83 15.87 4.83
CA TYR A 125 5.37 16.38 6.12
C TYR A 125 6.43 17.32 6.73
N PRO A 126 6.09 18.14 7.73
CA PRO A 126 7.07 19.03 8.37
C PRO A 126 8.28 18.25 8.89
N HIS A 127 9.48 18.70 8.54
CA HIS A 127 10.75 18.08 8.91
C HIS A 127 10.99 16.67 8.32
N HIS A 128 10.34 16.33 7.19
CA HIS A 128 10.52 15.03 6.53
C HIS A 128 11.97 14.71 6.12
N ASP A 129 12.78 15.74 5.90
CA ASP A 129 14.19 15.65 5.54
C ASP A 129 15.10 15.25 6.73
N THR A 130 14.66 15.49 7.95
CA THR A 130 15.42 15.24 9.18
C THR A 130 14.75 14.29 10.15
N ARG A 131 13.44 14.03 9.99
CA ARG A 131 12.65 13.15 10.85
C ARG A 131 11.97 12.07 10.03
N PRO A 132 12.21 10.78 10.32
CA PRO A 132 11.58 9.69 9.61
C PRO A 132 10.08 9.62 9.90
N LEU A 133 9.33 8.94 9.03
CA LEU A 133 7.89 8.80 9.14
C LEU A 133 7.42 8.22 10.49
N PRO A 134 8.13 7.26 11.12
CA PRO A 134 7.80 6.82 12.48
C PRO A 134 7.76 7.94 13.52
N ALA A 135 8.55 8.98 13.36
CA ALA A 135 8.50 10.14 14.27
C ALA A 135 7.20 10.93 14.13
N LEU A 136 6.65 11.02 12.93
CA LEU A 136 5.32 11.61 12.69
C LEU A 136 4.22 10.76 13.33
N THR A 137 4.23 9.46 13.10
CA THR A 137 3.19 8.57 13.66
C THR A 137 3.26 8.50 15.18
N GLU A 138 4.44 8.51 15.77
CA GLU A 138 4.61 8.60 17.21
C GLU A 138 4.05 9.91 17.78
N TRP A 139 4.27 11.03 17.09
CA TRP A 139 3.69 12.31 17.48
C TRP A 139 2.15 12.27 17.39
N LEU A 140 1.58 11.72 16.31
CA LEU A 140 0.14 11.55 16.15
C LEU A 140 -0.47 10.67 17.25
N ASP A 141 0.19 9.61 17.65
CA ASP A 141 -0.24 8.73 18.75
C ASP A 141 -0.31 9.46 20.10
N ARG A 142 0.56 10.45 20.32
CA ARG A 142 0.53 11.25 21.55
C ARG A 142 -0.55 12.32 21.56
N GLU A 143 -0.88 12.85 20.38
CA GLU A 143 -1.90 13.90 20.27
C GLU A 143 -3.34 13.33 20.27
N GLY A 144 -3.51 12.03 20.05
CA GLY A 144 -4.81 11.33 20.09
C GLY A 144 -5.55 11.34 18.80
#